data_a47b5315bd8e085292907a1ec1014a8b
#
_entry.id   a47b5315bd8e085292907a1ec1014a8b
#
_cell.length_a   1.000
_cell.length_b   1.000
_cell.length_c   1.000
_cell.angle_alpha   90.00
_cell.angle_beta   90.00
_cell.angle_gamma   90.00
#
_symmetry.space_group_name_H-M   'P 1'
#
loop_
_entity.id
_entity.type
_entity.pdbx_description
1 polymer ?
#
loop_
_entity_poly.entity_id
_entity_poly.type
_entity_poly.pdbx_seq_one_letter_code
_entity_poly.pdbx_strand_id
1 'polypeptide(L)'
;MESPMQLPSAGNGSFGFPASRYIGKRTLKCRNVELALGERTLIMGILNVTPDSFSDGGNFNSVEKAVERAFAMVEEGADIIDIGGESTRPGFAQVSPQEESDRVIPVIRALTEAGLTVPISIDTYKPEVARGALEAGAHILNDIWGLKHDPEMARLAAEYDCPVI
;
A
#
# COMPACT_ATOMS: atom_id res chain seq x y z
N MET A 1 -39.14 55.83 -9.58
CA MET A 1 -37.71 55.69 -9.95
C MET A 1 -37.03 54.95 -8.83
N GLU A 2 -36.92 53.64 -8.98
CA GLU A 2 -36.24 52.79 -7.99
C GLU A 2 -34.77 52.65 -8.42
N SER A 3 -33.86 52.91 -7.46
CA SER A 3 -32.42 52.78 -7.67
C SER A 3 -32.03 51.30 -7.74
N PRO A 4 -31.11 50.87 -8.60
CA PRO A 4 -30.68 49.50 -8.71
C PRO A 4 -29.86 49.08 -7.48
N MET A 5 -30.21 47.93 -6.93
CA MET A 5 -29.55 47.23 -5.83
C MET A 5 -28.13 46.81 -6.25
N GLN A 6 -27.12 47.40 -5.62
CA GLN A 6 -25.74 47.09 -5.85
C GLN A 6 -25.39 45.77 -5.12
N LEU A 7 -25.03 44.75 -5.89
CA LEU A 7 -24.51 43.49 -5.35
C LEU A 7 -23.13 43.73 -4.70
N PRO A 8 -22.85 43.13 -3.53
CA PRO A 8 -21.53 43.24 -2.92
C PRO A 8 -20.47 42.53 -3.79
N SER A 9 -19.36 43.22 -4.01
CA SER A 9 -18.21 42.70 -4.73
C SER A 9 -17.70 41.40 -4.02
N ALA A 10 -17.51 40.35 -4.82
CA ALA A 10 -16.88 39.13 -4.38
C ALA A 10 -15.48 39.44 -3.82
N GLY A 11 -15.33 39.40 -2.50
CA GLY A 11 -14.04 39.45 -1.86
C GLY A 11 -13.24 38.21 -2.30
N ASN A 12 -12.02 38.44 -2.79
CA ASN A 12 -11.02 37.42 -3.02
C ASN A 12 -10.62 36.80 -1.69
N GLY A 13 -11.48 35.93 -1.17
CA GLY A 13 -11.15 35.04 -0.10
C GLY A 13 -10.26 33.94 -0.66
N SER A 14 -8.95 34.16 -0.63
CA SER A 14 -8.01 33.05 -0.70
C SER A 14 -8.36 32.12 0.47
N PHE A 15 -8.93 30.95 0.18
CA PHE A 15 -8.99 29.85 1.13
C PHE A 15 -7.56 29.40 1.38
N GLY A 16 -6.85 30.17 2.18
CA GLY A 16 -5.56 29.81 2.74
C GLY A 16 -5.83 28.71 3.77
N PHE A 17 -5.69 27.47 3.37
CA PHE A 17 -5.47 26.40 4.35
C PHE A 17 -4.24 26.81 5.16
N PRO A 18 -4.32 26.83 6.50
CA PRO A 18 -3.15 27.18 7.29
C PRO A 18 -2.02 26.19 6.97
N ALA A 19 -0.94 26.71 6.38
CA ALA A 19 0.27 25.96 6.02
C ALA A 19 0.96 25.30 7.24
N SER A 20 0.43 25.46 8.44
CA SER A 20 1.07 25.06 9.69
C SER A 20 0.69 23.68 10.22
N ARG A 21 -0.02 22.86 9.47
CA ARG A 21 -0.28 21.45 9.83
C ARG A 21 0.54 20.46 9.01
N TYR A 22 1.57 20.90 8.35
CA TYR A 22 2.54 19.95 7.82
C TYR A 22 3.24 19.27 9.00
N ILE A 23 2.95 18.02 9.17
CA ILE A 23 3.71 17.09 9.98
C ILE A 23 5.19 17.31 9.61
N GLY A 24 5.99 17.79 10.54
CA GLY A 24 7.40 18.08 10.28
C GLY A 24 8.12 16.88 9.67
N LYS A 25 9.21 17.10 8.97
CA LYS A 25 10.04 16.04 8.37
C LYS A 25 10.26 14.92 9.39
N ARG A 26 9.94 13.71 9.02
CA ARG A 26 10.09 12.50 9.84
C ARG A 26 10.62 11.37 8.98
N THR A 27 11.33 10.46 9.60
CA THR A 27 11.70 9.18 8.98
C THR A 27 10.79 8.09 9.51
N LEU A 28 10.14 7.36 8.61
CA LEU A 28 9.43 6.13 8.93
C LEU A 28 10.37 4.96 8.66
N LYS A 29 10.72 4.25 9.71
CA LYS A 29 11.52 3.03 9.60
C LYS A 29 10.61 1.87 9.23
N CYS A 30 10.85 1.29 8.06
CA CYS A 30 10.16 0.12 7.53
C CYS A 30 11.13 -1.07 7.56
N ARG A 31 11.38 -1.63 8.73
CA ARG A 31 12.39 -2.66 9.00
C ARG A 31 13.81 -2.20 8.58
N ASN A 32 14.31 -2.68 7.45
CA ASN A 32 15.63 -2.32 6.89
C ASN A 32 15.59 -1.21 5.83
N VAL A 33 14.41 -0.65 5.54
CA VAL A 33 14.21 0.47 4.61
C VAL A 33 13.65 1.68 5.34
N GLU A 34 14.01 2.88 4.94
CA GLU A 34 13.53 4.12 5.53
C GLU A 34 12.80 4.98 4.52
N LEU A 35 11.69 5.59 4.92
CA LEU A 35 10.92 6.55 4.14
C LEU A 35 10.98 7.93 4.77
N ALA A 36 11.34 8.93 3.98
CA ALA A 36 11.28 10.33 4.38
C ALA A 36 9.84 10.86 4.24
N LEU A 37 9.21 11.21 5.36
CA LEU A 37 7.85 11.77 5.41
C LEU A 37 7.89 13.28 5.60
N GLY A 38 6.90 13.97 5.02
CA GLY A 38 6.68 15.40 5.25
C GLY A 38 7.42 16.33 4.29
N GLU A 39 8.22 15.82 3.36
CA GLU A 39 8.87 16.60 2.30
C GLU A 39 8.02 16.69 1.04
N ARG A 40 7.36 15.59 0.68
CA ARG A 40 6.43 15.47 -0.43
C ARG A 40 5.38 14.40 -0.14
N THR A 41 4.36 14.30 -0.97
CA THR A 41 3.44 13.17 -0.95
C THR A 41 4.16 11.92 -1.47
N LEU A 42 4.12 10.82 -0.71
CA LEU A 42 4.58 9.53 -1.17
C LEU A 42 3.49 8.82 -1.94
N ILE A 43 3.87 8.09 -2.96
CA ILE A 43 2.96 7.35 -3.85
C ILE A 43 3.06 5.86 -3.52
N MET A 44 1.92 5.25 -3.24
CA MET A 44 1.81 3.80 -3.07
C MET A 44 1.24 3.18 -4.34
N GLY A 45 2.05 2.37 -5.03
CA GLY A 45 1.63 1.59 -6.19
C GLY A 45 0.92 0.31 -5.73
N ILE A 46 -0.32 0.09 -6.18
CA ILE A 46 -1.13 -1.08 -5.81
C ILE A 46 -0.92 -2.20 -6.83
N LEU A 47 -0.39 -3.31 -6.37
CA LEU A 47 -0.13 -4.51 -7.17
C LEU A 47 -1.07 -5.65 -6.74
N ASN A 48 -2.18 -5.82 -7.45
CA ASN A 48 -3.11 -6.92 -7.20
C ASN A 48 -2.61 -8.21 -7.85
N VAL A 49 -2.40 -9.24 -7.05
CA VAL A 49 -1.97 -10.58 -7.48
C VAL A 49 -3.18 -11.54 -7.43
N THR A 50 -4.16 -11.28 -8.29
CA THR A 50 -5.34 -12.13 -8.43
C THR A 50 -5.24 -12.95 -9.73
N PRO A 51 -5.93 -14.11 -9.84
CA PRO A 51 -5.91 -14.95 -11.04
C PRO A 51 -6.22 -14.18 -12.32
N ASP A 52 -7.11 -13.19 -12.25
CA ASP A 52 -7.53 -12.37 -13.39
C ASP A 52 -6.51 -11.29 -13.77
N SER A 53 -5.61 -10.93 -12.86
CA SER A 53 -4.66 -9.83 -13.09
C SER A 53 -3.52 -10.22 -14.05
N PHE A 54 -3.21 -11.52 -14.18
CA PHE A 54 -2.08 -12.02 -14.98
C PHE A 54 -2.42 -13.28 -15.76
N SER A 55 -3.66 -13.45 -16.22
CA SER A 55 -4.28 -14.69 -16.68
C SER A 55 -3.72 -15.34 -17.97
N ASP A 56 -2.69 -14.76 -18.61
CA ASP A 56 -2.27 -15.19 -19.95
C ASP A 56 -1.16 -16.25 -20.02
N GLY A 57 -0.83 -16.99 -18.95
CA GLY A 57 0.25 -17.95 -19.14
C GLY A 57 0.80 -18.77 -17.98
N GLY A 58 -0.01 -19.18 -17.02
CA GLY A 58 0.42 -20.08 -15.93
C GLY A 58 1.14 -19.38 -14.77
N ASN A 59 1.32 -20.11 -13.65
CA ASN A 59 1.79 -19.52 -12.38
C ASN A 59 3.19 -18.85 -12.45
N PHE A 60 4.13 -19.39 -13.21
CA PHE A 60 5.46 -18.78 -13.34
C PHE A 60 5.41 -17.45 -14.08
N ASN A 61 4.64 -17.39 -15.16
CA ASN A 61 4.49 -16.17 -15.94
C ASN A 61 3.76 -15.05 -15.16
N SER A 62 2.93 -15.39 -14.18
CA SER A 62 2.24 -14.43 -13.33
C SER A 62 3.18 -13.74 -12.33
N VAL A 63 4.14 -14.45 -11.74
CA VAL A 63 5.15 -13.88 -10.84
C VAL A 63 6.08 -12.94 -11.58
N GLU A 64 6.60 -13.36 -12.75
CA GLU A 64 7.46 -12.52 -13.59
C GLU A 64 6.77 -11.21 -13.99
N LYS A 65 5.53 -11.28 -14.47
CA LYS A 65 4.72 -10.10 -14.84
C LYS A 65 4.45 -9.18 -13.63
N ALA A 66 4.20 -9.76 -12.46
CA ALA A 66 4.00 -8.99 -11.24
C ALA A 66 5.29 -8.25 -10.84
N VAL A 67 6.46 -8.90 -10.95
CA VAL A 67 7.76 -8.29 -10.72
C VAL A 67 8.03 -7.17 -11.71
N GLU A 68 7.85 -7.41 -13.02
CA GLU A 68 7.99 -6.38 -14.05
C GLU A 68 7.09 -5.16 -13.77
N ARG A 69 5.82 -5.41 -13.41
CA ARG A 69 4.89 -4.33 -13.10
C ARG A 69 5.30 -3.53 -11.86
N ALA A 70 5.80 -4.20 -10.82
CA ALA A 70 6.29 -3.51 -9.62
C ALA A 70 7.48 -2.59 -9.94
N PHE A 71 8.45 -3.06 -10.71
CA PHE A 71 9.58 -2.22 -11.14
C PHE A 71 9.13 -1.05 -12.02
N ALA A 72 8.20 -1.28 -12.96
CA ALA A 72 7.62 -0.20 -13.76
C ALA A 72 6.92 0.85 -12.89
N MET A 73 6.17 0.46 -11.86
CA MET A 73 5.56 1.41 -10.90
C MET A 73 6.61 2.25 -10.17
N VAL A 74 7.75 1.66 -9.79
CA VAL A 74 8.85 2.40 -9.16
C VAL A 74 9.47 3.40 -10.13
N GLU A 75 9.69 3.03 -11.38
CA GLU A 75 10.16 3.93 -12.43
C GLU A 75 9.16 5.06 -12.71
N GLU A 76 7.85 4.78 -12.60
CA GLU A 76 6.76 5.75 -12.70
C GLU A 76 6.67 6.68 -11.47
N GLY A 77 7.39 6.38 -10.37
CA GLY A 77 7.50 7.22 -9.18
C GLY A 77 6.81 6.67 -7.92
N ALA A 78 6.48 5.37 -7.87
CA ALA A 78 6.00 4.76 -6.64
C ALA A 78 7.10 4.68 -5.58
N ASP A 79 6.75 5.04 -4.35
CA ASP A 79 7.62 5.01 -3.17
C ASP A 79 7.41 3.76 -2.31
N ILE A 80 6.28 3.10 -2.50
CA ILE A 80 5.87 1.87 -1.80
C ILE A 80 5.16 0.99 -2.83
N ILE A 81 5.36 -0.32 -2.79
CA ILE A 81 4.56 -1.29 -3.54
C ILE A 81 3.67 -2.05 -2.57
N ASP A 82 2.36 -1.93 -2.73
CA ASP A 82 1.35 -2.57 -1.90
C ASP A 82 0.79 -3.80 -2.61
N ILE A 83 1.02 -4.97 -2.03
CA ILE A 83 0.70 -6.26 -2.65
C ILE A 83 -0.54 -6.85 -1.98
N GLY A 84 -1.56 -7.16 -2.78
CA GLY A 84 -2.78 -7.80 -2.32
C GLY A 84 -3.13 -9.05 -3.13
N GLY A 85 -3.52 -10.13 -2.46
CA GLY A 85 -3.92 -11.40 -3.06
C GLY A 85 -5.43 -11.65 -3.08
N GLU A 86 -6.19 -10.82 -2.37
CA GLU A 86 -7.65 -10.84 -2.31
C GLU A 86 -8.24 -9.55 -2.86
N SER A 87 -9.33 -9.65 -3.61
CA SER A 87 -10.07 -8.45 -4.03
C SER A 87 -11.01 -8.01 -2.92
N THR A 88 -10.82 -6.80 -2.40
CA THR A 88 -11.72 -6.18 -1.40
C THR A 88 -12.97 -5.55 -2.01
N ARG A 89 -13.19 -5.69 -3.33
CA ARG A 89 -14.37 -5.14 -4.02
C ARG A 89 -15.64 -5.89 -3.60
N PRO A 90 -16.78 -5.19 -3.45
CA PRO A 90 -18.06 -5.84 -3.16
C PRO A 90 -18.40 -6.92 -4.18
N GLY A 91 -18.76 -8.12 -3.70
CA GLY A 91 -19.17 -9.23 -4.57
C GLY A 91 -18.07 -10.23 -4.93
N PHE A 92 -16.81 -9.99 -4.53
CA PHE A 92 -15.75 -10.99 -4.67
C PHE A 92 -15.83 -12.01 -3.51
N ALA A 93 -15.54 -13.27 -3.83
CA ALA A 93 -15.45 -14.32 -2.82
C ALA A 93 -14.18 -14.15 -1.98
N GLN A 94 -14.32 -14.33 -0.67
CA GLN A 94 -13.16 -14.40 0.22
C GLN A 94 -12.33 -15.64 -0.16
N VAL A 95 -11.01 -15.46 -0.22
CA VAL A 95 -10.08 -16.55 -0.45
C VAL A 95 -9.54 -17.09 0.87
N SER A 96 -9.13 -18.35 0.91
CA SER A 96 -8.51 -18.92 2.10
C SER A 96 -7.14 -18.27 2.36
N PRO A 97 -6.65 -18.26 3.62
CA PRO A 97 -5.30 -17.78 3.92
C PRO A 97 -4.22 -18.49 3.10
N GLN A 98 -4.38 -19.80 2.85
CA GLN A 98 -3.45 -20.56 2.03
C GLN A 98 -3.44 -20.08 0.58
N GLU A 99 -4.62 -19.90 -0.02
CA GLU A 99 -4.73 -19.43 -1.39
C GLU A 99 -4.16 -18.02 -1.58
N GLU A 100 -4.42 -17.13 -0.62
CA GLU A 100 -3.84 -15.78 -0.63
C GLU A 100 -2.32 -15.83 -0.48
N SER A 101 -1.79 -16.65 0.43
CA SER A 101 -0.36 -16.86 0.61
C SER A 101 0.31 -17.40 -0.66
N ASP A 102 -0.31 -18.36 -1.33
CA ASP A 102 0.20 -18.95 -2.58
C ASP A 102 0.30 -17.92 -3.71
N ARG A 103 -0.51 -16.87 -3.66
CA ARG A 103 -0.47 -15.77 -4.62
C ARG A 103 0.62 -14.75 -4.28
N VAL A 104 0.66 -14.26 -3.05
CA VAL A 104 1.47 -13.08 -2.69
C VAL A 104 2.91 -13.42 -2.30
N ILE A 105 3.15 -14.52 -1.60
CA ILE A 105 4.48 -14.85 -1.06
C ILE A 105 5.52 -15.06 -2.17
N PRO A 106 5.23 -15.79 -3.26
CA PRO A 106 6.19 -15.93 -4.37
C PRO A 106 6.58 -14.59 -4.99
N VAL A 107 5.63 -13.66 -5.13
CA VAL A 107 5.88 -12.33 -5.69
C VAL A 107 6.76 -11.49 -4.75
N ILE A 108 6.45 -11.46 -3.45
CA ILE A 108 7.24 -10.73 -2.45
C ILE A 108 8.69 -11.26 -2.43
N ARG A 109 8.86 -12.57 -2.44
CA ARG A 109 10.19 -13.19 -2.47
C ARG A 109 10.97 -12.82 -3.73
N ALA A 110 10.34 -12.92 -4.90
CA ALA A 110 10.96 -12.56 -6.17
C ALA A 110 11.35 -11.08 -6.23
N LEU A 111 10.53 -10.16 -5.72
CA LEU A 111 10.84 -8.74 -5.63
C LEU A 111 12.03 -8.47 -4.69
N THR A 112 12.08 -9.15 -3.56
CA THR A 112 13.18 -9.05 -2.59
C THR A 112 14.49 -9.56 -3.20
N GLU A 113 14.46 -10.72 -3.86
CA GLU A 113 15.60 -11.32 -4.55
C GLU A 113 16.10 -10.47 -5.74
N ALA A 114 15.15 -9.83 -6.44
CA ALA A 114 15.47 -8.89 -7.53
C ALA A 114 16.01 -7.54 -7.06
N GLY A 115 16.07 -7.30 -5.74
CA GLY A 115 16.65 -6.09 -5.17
C GLY A 115 15.75 -4.86 -5.29
N LEU A 116 14.42 -5.02 -5.15
CA LEU A 116 13.51 -3.87 -5.10
C LEU A 116 13.92 -2.92 -3.97
N THR A 117 14.10 -1.64 -4.28
CA THR A 117 14.67 -0.64 -3.37
C THR A 117 13.65 0.10 -2.51
N VAL A 118 12.36 0.04 -2.88
CA VAL A 118 11.28 0.65 -2.11
C VAL A 118 10.64 -0.38 -1.18
N PRO A 119 10.01 0.05 -0.05
CA PRO A 119 9.34 -0.88 0.84
C PRO A 119 8.19 -1.62 0.15
N ILE A 120 8.03 -2.88 0.51
CA ILE A 120 6.89 -3.72 0.16
C ILE A 120 5.88 -3.68 1.30
N SER A 121 4.65 -3.32 0.99
CA SER A 121 3.48 -3.43 1.86
C SER A 121 2.68 -4.68 1.50
N ILE A 122 2.13 -5.36 2.48
CA ILE A 122 1.17 -6.47 2.29
C ILE A 122 -0.22 -6.04 2.72
N ASP A 123 -1.17 -6.02 1.77
CA ASP A 123 -2.59 -5.74 2.00
C ASP A 123 -3.29 -7.05 2.39
N THR A 124 -3.45 -7.26 3.67
CA THR A 124 -4.14 -8.41 4.24
C THR A 124 -4.58 -8.15 5.68
N TYR A 125 -5.67 -8.79 6.08
CA TYR A 125 -6.17 -8.84 7.45
C TYR A 125 -5.98 -10.23 8.11
N LYS A 126 -5.33 -11.16 7.39
CA LYS A 126 -5.14 -12.56 7.82
C LYS A 126 -3.74 -12.74 8.40
N PRO A 127 -3.60 -13.12 9.68
CA PRO A 127 -2.30 -13.24 10.34
C PRO A 127 -1.34 -14.21 9.67
N GLU A 128 -1.85 -15.32 9.14
CA GLU A 128 -1.04 -16.33 8.45
C GLU A 128 -0.39 -15.77 7.19
N VAL A 129 -1.15 -15.00 6.42
CA VAL A 129 -0.66 -14.33 5.21
C VAL A 129 0.35 -13.25 5.57
N ALA A 130 0.02 -12.42 6.57
CA ALA A 130 0.89 -11.36 7.06
C ALA A 130 2.25 -11.89 7.53
N ARG A 131 2.26 -12.97 8.33
CA ARG A 131 3.49 -13.64 8.80
C ARG A 131 4.32 -14.12 7.63
N GLY A 132 3.74 -14.89 6.72
CA GLY A 132 4.44 -15.41 5.54
C GLY A 132 5.01 -14.30 4.65
N ALA A 133 4.28 -13.21 4.47
CA ALA A 133 4.71 -12.04 3.71
C ALA A 133 5.91 -11.32 4.38
N LEU A 134 5.85 -11.12 5.71
CA LEU A 134 6.95 -10.51 6.48
C LEU A 134 8.21 -11.38 6.45
N GLU A 135 8.06 -12.70 6.54
CA GLU A 135 9.16 -13.66 6.40
C GLU A 135 9.75 -13.68 4.97
N ALA A 136 8.92 -13.44 3.96
CA ALA A 136 9.35 -13.34 2.56
C ALA A 136 10.03 -12.00 2.22
N GLY A 137 9.94 -11.00 3.09
CA GLY A 137 10.62 -9.71 2.92
C GLY A 137 9.71 -8.49 2.86
N ALA A 138 8.40 -8.61 3.15
CA ALA A 138 7.54 -7.45 3.30
C ALA A 138 7.99 -6.57 4.48
N HIS A 139 7.70 -5.27 4.39
CA HIS A 139 8.19 -4.25 5.30
C HIS A 139 7.09 -3.57 6.11
N ILE A 140 5.86 -3.57 5.58
CA ILE A 140 4.70 -2.82 6.09
C ILE A 140 3.49 -3.75 6.09
N LEU A 141 2.68 -3.68 7.15
CA LEU A 141 1.34 -4.29 7.18
C LEU A 141 0.30 -3.24 6.79
N ASN A 142 -0.48 -3.52 5.75
CA ASN A 142 -1.66 -2.73 5.38
C ASN A 142 -2.90 -3.55 5.73
N ASP A 143 -3.64 -3.11 6.78
CA ASP A 143 -4.81 -3.81 7.28
C ASP A 143 -6.02 -2.88 7.32
N ILE A 144 -6.94 -3.06 6.38
CA ILE A 144 -8.18 -2.23 6.27
C ILE A 144 -9.04 -2.24 7.52
N TRP A 145 -8.88 -3.22 8.41
CA TRP A 145 -9.60 -3.30 9.69
C TRP A 145 -8.86 -2.60 10.84
N GLY A 146 -7.66 -2.06 10.58
CA GLY A 146 -6.87 -1.36 11.58
C GLY A 146 -6.52 -2.24 12.78
N LEU A 147 -6.10 -3.48 12.53
CA LEU A 147 -5.71 -4.51 13.51
C LEU A 147 -6.85 -4.97 14.44
N LYS A 148 -8.13 -4.73 14.05
CA LYS A 148 -9.29 -5.05 14.88
C LYS A 148 -9.96 -6.36 14.51
N HIS A 149 -9.66 -6.92 13.35
CA HIS A 149 -10.24 -8.18 12.89
C HIS A 149 -9.64 -9.36 13.67
N ASP A 150 -8.32 -9.37 13.80
CA ASP A 150 -7.60 -10.39 14.58
C ASP A 150 -6.47 -9.72 15.40
N PRO A 151 -6.42 -9.93 16.74
CA PRO A 151 -5.39 -9.35 17.60
C PRO A 151 -3.98 -9.85 17.30
N GLU A 152 -3.82 -10.97 16.58
CA GLU A 152 -2.53 -11.48 16.16
C GLU A 152 -1.84 -10.54 15.17
N MET A 153 -2.59 -9.78 14.37
CA MET A 153 -2.02 -8.76 13.47
C MET A 153 -1.20 -7.71 14.22
N ALA A 154 -1.69 -7.24 15.37
CA ALA A 154 -0.96 -6.30 16.22
C ALA A 154 0.32 -6.91 16.82
N ARG A 155 0.28 -8.19 17.18
CA ARG A 155 1.46 -8.92 17.67
C ARG A 155 2.51 -9.07 16.59
N LEU A 156 2.10 -9.40 15.36
CA LEU A 156 3.01 -9.48 14.22
C LEU A 156 3.69 -8.15 13.93
N ALA A 157 2.93 -7.05 13.94
CA ALA A 157 3.49 -5.73 13.75
C ALA A 157 4.60 -5.42 14.79
N ALA A 158 4.37 -5.78 16.06
CA ALA A 158 5.34 -5.59 17.13
C ALA A 158 6.52 -6.57 17.03
N GLU A 159 6.28 -7.84 16.70
CA GLU A 159 7.30 -8.89 16.57
C GLU A 159 8.32 -8.56 15.47
N TYR A 160 7.84 -8.06 14.35
CA TYR A 160 8.67 -7.73 13.19
C TYR A 160 9.15 -6.27 13.15
N ASP A 161 8.78 -5.45 14.13
CA ASP A 161 9.08 -4.00 14.18
C ASP A 161 8.72 -3.31 12.85
N CYS A 162 7.52 -3.62 12.33
CA CYS A 162 7.05 -3.09 11.06
C CYS A 162 5.93 -2.06 11.25
N PRO A 163 5.90 -0.99 10.46
CA PRO A 163 4.81 -0.03 10.47
C PRO A 163 3.51 -0.64 9.95
N VAL A 164 2.40 0.01 10.30
CA VAL A 164 1.04 -0.38 9.92
C VAL A 164 0.34 0.80 9.22
N ILE A 165 -0.40 0.47 8.18
CA ILE A 165 -1.30 1.37 7.46
C ILE A 165 -2.73 0.94 7.73
#